data_90ffbc0ee620a50217fa81e602670fd2
#
_entry.id   90ffbc0ee620a50217fa81e602670fd2
#
_cell.length_a   1.000
_cell.length_b   1.000
_cell.length_c   1.000
_cell.angle_alpha   90.00
_cell.angle_beta   90.00
_cell.angle_gamma   90.00
#
_symmetry.space_group_name_H-M   'P 1'
#
loop_
_entity.id
_entity.type
_entity.pdbx_description
1 polymer ?
#
loop_
_entity_poly.entity_id
_entity_poly.type
_entity_poly.pdbx_seq_one_letter_code
_entity_poly.pdbx_strand_id
1 'polypeptide(L)'
;MIRSAALLALLPFLSQAQSPDASDAKPLRVAIAGLAHGHVSGFLHGARNRKDIRIVGVFDADATLGARYARENGFASGIMFTDLGAMLDSIKPEAVATFTNTYDHAMVVEACASRHIPVMMEKPLAVNMTQAHAIEKAAQRCAIPVMVNYETTWYKSHGEIWRLIKEQKAAGGIRKMVAMDGHEGPKEINVQPEFFSWLSDPVKNGAGALFDFGCYGANLMTWLMDNQRPIAVTAIAQSNKPEIYARVDDEATILVKYPKAQGIIQASWNWPFSRKDFEVYGEKGYAIATGGDGLRVRLPGQRAEEIRHPGDLPPGERDSISYLTGVVRGKFKPAGLNSLENNVIVIQILDAARESVRTGKTILLK
;
A
#
# COMPACT_ATOMS: atom_id res chain seq x y z
N MET A 1 -28.06 -55.71 51.79
CA MET A 1 -28.08 -54.27 52.17
C MET A 1 -26.78 -53.67 51.62
N ILE A 2 -26.85 -53.04 50.43
CA ILE A 2 -25.71 -52.40 49.80
C ILE A 2 -26.08 -50.93 49.70
N ARG A 3 -25.35 -50.05 50.39
CA ARG A 3 -25.53 -48.61 50.38
C ARG A 3 -24.69 -48.06 49.24
N SER A 4 -25.37 -47.44 48.23
CA SER A 4 -24.71 -46.68 47.21
C SER A 4 -24.41 -45.26 47.71
N ALA A 5 -23.14 -44.86 47.67
CA ALA A 5 -22.70 -43.52 47.92
C ALA A 5 -22.69 -42.77 46.59
N ALA A 6 -23.45 -41.66 46.48
CA ALA A 6 -23.43 -40.76 45.34
C ALA A 6 -22.28 -39.76 45.50
N LEU A 7 -21.37 -39.76 44.54
CA LEU A 7 -20.27 -38.80 44.45
C LEU A 7 -20.78 -37.56 43.70
N LEU A 8 -20.91 -36.42 44.38
CA LEU A 8 -21.20 -35.12 43.76
C LEU A 8 -19.90 -34.56 43.16
N ALA A 9 -19.81 -34.50 41.84
CA ALA A 9 -18.72 -33.85 41.16
C ALA A 9 -18.99 -32.33 41.09
N LEU A 10 -18.19 -31.54 41.79
CA LEU A 10 -18.12 -30.07 41.66
C LEU A 10 -17.34 -29.76 40.39
N LEU A 11 -18.05 -29.24 39.36
CA LEU A 11 -17.45 -28.63 38.20
C LEU A 11 -16.97 -27.19 38.55
N PRO A 12 -15.72 -26.82 38.25
CA PRO A 12 -15.28 -25.42 38.42
C PRO A 12 -15.96 -24.54 37.38
N PHE A 13 -16.61 -23.48 37.84
CA PHE A 13 -17.03 -22.36 37.02
C PHE A 13 -15.78 -21.67 36.46
N LEU A 14 -15.45 -21.90 35.17
CA LEU A 14 -14.52 -21.08 34.43
C LEU A 14 -15.22 -19.74 34.19
N SER A 15 -14.82 -18.73 34.94
CA SER A 15 -15.14 -17.33 34.67
C SER A 15 -14.57 -16.99 33.30
N GLN A 16 -15.43 -16.85 32.29
CA GLN A 16 -15.06 -16.20 31.01
C GLN A 16 -14.72 -14.74 31.32
N ALA A 17 -13.44 -14.41 31.31
CA ALA A 17 -12.98 -13.04 31.26
C ALA A 17 -13.57 -12.42 29.98
N GLN A 18 -14.55 -11.56 30.11
CA GLN A 18 -15.05 -10.72 29.03
C GLN A 18 -13.87 -9.90 28.48
N SER A 19 -13.58 -10.07 27.20
CA SER A 19 -12.67 -9.17 26.49
C SER A 19 -13.16 -7.73 26.68
N PRO A 20 -12.29 -6.76 27.02
CA PRO A 20 -12.72 -5.38 27.20
C PRO A 20 -13.40 -4.90 25.92
N ASP A 21 -14.56 -4.32 26.08
CA ASP A 21 -15.39 -3.77 25.02
C ASP A 21 -14.55 -2.78 24.20
N ALA A 22 -14.57 -2.92 22.87
CA ALA A 22 -13.78 -2.08 21.95
C ALA A 22 -14.17 -0.59 22.00
N SER A 23 -15.17 -0.22 22.82
CA SER A 23 -15.67 1.14 23.00
C SER A 23 -14.82 2.05 23.90
N ASP A 24 -13.93 1.49 24.74
CA ASP A 24 -13.15 2.23 25.73
C ASP A 24 -11.68 2.50 25.33
N ALA A 25 -11.23 2.05 24.18
CA ALA A 25 -9.87 2.29 23.73
C ALA A 25 -9.70 3.76 23.33
N LYS A 26 -8.72 4.45 23.95
CA LYS A 26 -8.38 5.85 23.56
C LYS A 26 -8.08 5.93 22.06
N PRO A 27 -8.56 7.01 21.37
CA PRO A 27 -8.23 7.22 19.95
C PRO A 27 -6.72 7.18 19.71
N LEU A 28 -6.30 6.55 18.62
CA LEU A 28 -4.91 6.55 18.18
C LEU A 28 -4.51 7.98 17.80
N ARG A 29 -3.45 8.51 18.41
CA ARG A 29 -2.92 9.83 18.11
C ARG A 29 -1.99 9.78 16.92
N VAL A 30 -2.45 10.27 15.77
CA VAL A 30 -1.71 10.23 14.49
C VAL A 30 -1.30 11.63 14.08
N ALA A 31 -0.04 11.81 13.69
CA ALA A 31 0.40 13.01 13.00
C ALA A 31 0.48 12.75 11.49
N ILE A 32 0.21 13.79 10.72
CA ILE A 32 0.33 13.81 9.25
C ILE A 32 1.66 14.47 8.90
N ALA A 33 2.47 13.81 8.07
CA ALA A 33 3.71 14.35 7.54
C ALA A 33 3.60 14.57 6.03
N GLY A 34 3.50 15.82 5.60
CA GLY A 34 3.32 16.24 4.23
C GLY A 34 1.86 16.30 3.78
N LEU A 35 1.59 17.23 2.88
CA LEU A 35 0.26 17.50 2.31
C LEU A 35 0.29 17.51 0.77
N ALA A 36 1.45 17.23 0.18
CA ALA A 36 1.63 17.32 -1.26
C ALA A 36 1.07 16.12 -2.04
N HIS A 37 0.82 14.98 -1.41
CA HIS A 37 0.23 13.81 -2.05
C HIS A 37 -1.31 13.91 -2.03
N GLY A 38 -1.95 13.78 -3.20
CA GLY A 38 -3.41 13.96 -3.33
C GLY A 38 -4.26 13.06 -2.43
N HIS A 39 -3.77 11.88 -2.05
CA HIS A 39 -4.48 10.95 -1.18
C HIS A 39 -4.67 11.46 0.26
N VAL A 40 -3.93 12.49 0.68
CA VAL A 40 -4.10 13.08 2.02
C VAL A 40 -5.54 13.54 2.26
N SER A 41 -6.20 14.09 1.24
CA SER A 41 -7.60 14.54 1.34
C SER A 41 -8.54 13.38 1.68
N GLY A 42 -8.36 12.23 1.03
CA GLY A 42 -9.12 11.01 1.31
C GLY A 42 -8.89 10.48 2.73
N PHE A 43 -7.63 10.45 3.18
CA PHE A 43 -7.29 10.03 4.53
C PHE A 43 -7.90 10.95 5.59
N LEU A 44 -7.78 12.27 5.44
CA LEU A 44 -8.35 13.25 6.35
C LEU A 44 -9.88 13.18 6.38
N HIS A 45 -10.52 12.99 5.21
CA HIS A 45 -11.96 12.78 5.13
C HIS A 45 -12.39 11.51 5.86
N GLY A 46 -11.68 10.40 5.63
CA GLY A 46 -11.92 9.12 6.31
C GLY A 46 -11.74 9.20 7.83
N ALA A 47 -10.77 10.00 8.31
CA ALA A 47 -10.50 10.18 9.74
C ALA A 47 -11.53 11.06 10.47
N ARG A 48 -12.21 11.99 9.76
CA ARG A 48 -13.02 13.08 10.35
C ARG A 48 -14.09 12.61 11.33
N ASN A 49 -14.79 11.52 11.02
CA ASN A 49 -15.92 11.03 11.82
C ASN A 49 -15.59 9.75 12.61
N ARG A 50 -14.33 9.36 12.65
CA ARG A 50 -13.88 8.15 13.36
C ARG A 50 -13.61 8.48 14.83
N LYS A 51 -13.94 7.53 15.71
CA LYS A 51 -13.68 7.62 17.15
C LYS A 51 -12.38 6.91 17.56
N ASP A 52 -11.82 6.09 16.68
CA ASP A 52 -10.64 5.26 16.93
C ASP A 52 -9.31 5.94 16.53
N ILE A 53 -9.37 7.11 15.85
CA ILE A 53 -8.20 7.89 15.44
C ILE A 53 -8.42 9.39 15.77
N ARG A 54 -7.32 10.10 16.05
CA ARG A 54 -7.29 11.55 16.22
C ARG A 54 -6.05 12.13 15.55
N ILE A 55 -6.24 13.06 14.63
CA ILE A 55 -5.14 13.85 14.07
C ILE A 55 -4.69 14.85 15.12
N VAL A 56 -3.42 14.77 15.52
CA VAL A 56 -2.86 15.57 16.61
C VAL A 56 -1.75 16.52 16.18
N GLY A 57 -1.21 16.36 14.97
CA GLY A 57 -0.20 17.23 14.37
C GLY A 57 -0.22 17.11 12.86
N VAL A 58 0.08 18.18 12.16
CA VAL A 58 0.19 18.23 10.69
C VAL A 58 1.44 19.01 10.34
N PHE A 59 2.33 18.39 9.60
CA PHE A 59 3.56 18.99 9.10
C PHE A 59 3.49 19.16 7.57
N ASP A 60 3.82 20.33 7.10
CA ASP A 60 4.27 20.55 5.72
C ASP A 60 5.27 21.71 5.71
N ALA A 61 6.37 21.56 4.94
CA ALA A 61 7.39 22.59 4.81
C ALA A 61 6.86 23.87 4.11
N ASP A 62 5.82 23.74 3.27
CA ASP A 62 5.12 24.85 2.64
C ASP A 62 4.01 25.36 3.59
N ALA A 63 4.31 26.46 4.28
CA ALA A 63 3.36 27.10 5.19
C ALA A 63 2.06 27.54 4.48
N THR A 64 2.11 27.87 3.18
CA THR A 64 0.93 28.27 2.41
C THR A 64 0.01 27.08 2.16
N LEU A 65 0.60 25.93 1.80
CA LEU A 65 -0.11 24.67 1.67
C LEU A 65 -0.73 24.25 3.01
N GLY A 66 0.06 24.30 4.09
CA GLY A 66 -0.40 24.04 5.45
C GLY A 66 -1.58 24.90 5.85
N ALA A 67 -1.52 26.21 5.61
CA ALA A 67 -2.61 27.14 5.92
C ALA A 67 -3.89 26.86 5.10
N ARG A 68 -3.77 26.44 3.83
CA ARG A 68 -4.91 26.02 3.02
C ARG A 68 -5.61 24.79 3.60
N TYR A 69 -4.86 23.73 3.86
CA TYR A 69 -5.40 22.48 4.44
C TYR A 69 -5.98 22.70 5.84
N ALA A 70 -5.38 23.60 6.65
CA ALA A 70 -5.93 23.95 7.97
C ALA A 70 -7.33 24.55 7.85
N ARG A 71 -7.54 25.49 6.91
CA ARG A 71 -8.86 26.09 6.66
C ARG A 71 -9.88 25.06 6.14
N GLU A 72 -9.48 24.25 5.16
CA GLU A 72 -10.36 23.26 4.51
C GLU A 72 -10.81 22.15 5.48
N ASN A 73 -9.96 21.79 6.43
CA ASN A 73 -10.21 20.69 7.37
C ASN A 73 -10.57 21.16 8.79
N GLY A 74 -10.58 22.47 9.05
CA GLY A 74 -10.89 23.02 10.37
C GLY A 74 -9.82 22.73 11.43
N PHE A 75 -8.55 22.61 11.03
CA PHE A 75 -7.46 22.38 11.97
C PHE A 75 -7.11 23.66 12.75
N ALA A 76 -6.91 23.49 14.06
CA ALA A 76 -6.39 24.57 14.89
C ALA A 76 -4.93 24.89 14.52
N SER A 77 -4.53 26.15 14.58
CA SER A 77 -3.15 26.58 14.28
C SER A 77 -2.10 25.89 15.15
N GLY A 78 -2.44 25.52 16.38
CA GLY A 78 -1.54 24.85 17.32
C GLY A 78 -1.14 23.42 16.95
N ILE A 79 -1.75 22.80 15.92
CA ILE A 79 -1.33 21.48 15.41
C ILE A 79 -0.63 21.56 14.07
N MET A 80 -0.45 22.76 13.49
CA MET A 80 0.22 22.99 12.21
C MET A 80 1.69 23.33 12.42
N PHE A 81 2.60 22.63 11.69
CA PHE A 81 4.05 22.75 11.83
C PHE A 81 4.71 22.86 10.45
N THR A 82 5.78 23.66 10.38
CA THR A 82 6.66 23.73 9.19
C THR A 82 8.00 23.01 9.40
N ASP A 83 8.22 22.45 10.58
CA ASP A 83 9.38 21.61 10.92
C ASP A 83 8.88 20.27 11.46
N LEU A 84 9.32 19.18 10.82
CA LEU A 84 8.92 17.82 11.17
C LEU A 84 9.42 17.42 12.56
N GLY A 85 10.69 17.73 12.86
CA GLY A 85 11.30 17.39 14.14
C GLY A 85 10.58 18.10 15.30
N ALA A 86 10.32 19.39 15.18
CA ALA A 86 9.57 20.16 16.17
C ALA A 86 8.15 19.61 16.40
N MET A 87 7.45 19.17 15.33
CA MET A 87 6.15 18.50 15.46
C MET A 87 6.28 17.20 16.26
N LEU A 88 7.19 16.34 15.86
CA LEU A 88 7.35 15.01 16.50
C LEU A 88 7.73 15.15 17.98
N ASP A 89 8.61 16.09 18.32
CA ASP A 89 9.09 16.29 19.70
C ASP A 89 8.04 16.93 20.61
N SER A 90 7.25 17.86 20.09
CA SER A 90 6.22 18.54 20.88
C SER A 90 4.94 17.73 21.01
N ILE A 91 4.48 17.08 19.92
CA ILE A 91 3.22 16.34 19.86
C ILE A 91 3.36 14.91 20.40
N LYS A 92 4.50 14.26 20.15
CA LYS A 92 4.76 12.86 20.49
C LYS A 92 3.60 11.96 20.04
N PRO A 93 3.33 11.87 18.73
CA PRO A 93 2.25 11.05 18.20
C PRO A 93 2.56 9.56 18.40
N GLU A 94 1.52 8.71 18.41
CA GLU A 94 1.66 7.26 18.48
C GLU A 94 1.99 6.65 17.11
N ALA A 95 1.69 7.37 16.02
CA ALA A 95 2.04 7.00 14.65
C ALA A 95 2.10 8.24 13.75
N VAL A 96 2.77 8.10 12.61
CA VAL A 96 2.78 9.09 11.53
C VAL A 96 2.21 8.46 10.27
N ALA A 97 1.29 9.16 9.60
CA ALA A 97 0.90 8.89 8.23
C ALA A 97 1.55 9.95 7.32
N THR A 98 2.35 9.50 6.32
CA THR A 98 3.07 10.45 5.45
C THR A 98 2.45 10.55 4.07
N PHE A 99 2.27 11.78 3.62
CA PHE A 99 1.73 12.21 2.32
C PHE A 99 2.66 13.23 1.66
N THR A 100 3.96 13.05 1.84
CA THR A 100 4.98 13.79 1.08
C THR A 100 5.07 13.29 -0.37
N ASN A 101 5.94 13.88 -1.18
CA ASN A 101 6.38 13.22 -2.41
C ASN A 101 7.20 11.95 -2.07
N THR A 102 7.37 11.04 -3.02
CA THR A 102 8.04 9.75 -2.81
C THR A 102 9.51 9.90 -2.37
N TYR A 103 10.20 10.93 -2.87
CA TYR A 103 11.61 11.17 -2.52
C TYR A 103 11.81 11.46 -1.02
N ASP A 104 10.86 12.13 -0.39
CA ASP A 104 10.96 12.56 1.01
C ASP A 104 10.56 11.45 2.01
N HIS A 105 10.07 10.30 1.57
CA HIS A 105 9.68 9.19 2.46
C HIS A 105 10.82 8.75 3.37
N ALA A 106 12.05 8.64 2.85
CA ALA A 106 13.20 8.20 3.63
C ALA A 106 13.52 9.18 4.78
N MET A 107 13.43 10.48 4.54
CA MET A 107 13.64 11.52 5.57
C MET A 107 12.57 11.42 6.68
N VAL A 108 11.31 11.23 6.31
CA VAL A 108 10.23 11.08 7.30
C VAL A 108 10.43 9.83 8.14
N VAL A 109 10.79 8.69 7.51
CA VAL A 109 11.03 7.45 8.27
C VAL A 109 12.21 7.59 9.21
N GLU A 110 13.32 8.20 8.81
CA GLU A 110 14.47 8.41 9.67
C GLU A 110 14.13 9.28 10.89
N ALA A 111 13.40 10.39 10.66
CA ALA A 111 12.93 11.27 11.74
C ALA A 111 11.99 10.56 12.73
N CYS A 112 11.12 9.69 12.24
CA CYS A 112 10.21 8.91 13.07
C CYS A 112 10.94 7.76 13.79
N ALA A 113 11.84 7.07 13.09
CA ALA A 113 12.59 5.93 13.63
C ALA A 113 13.44 6.33 14.85
N SER A 114 14.12 7.47 14.79
CA SER A 114 14.90 8.00 15.93
C SER A 114 14.05 8.29 17.18
N ARG A 115 12.72 8.35 17.04
CA ARG A 115 11.74 8.56 18.10
C ARG A 115 10.86 7.35 18.38
N HIS A 116 11.17 6.20 17.78
CA HIS A 116 10.40 4.95 17.88
C HIS A 116 8.92 5.10 17.47
N ILE A 117 8.63 5.95 16.48
CA ILE A 117 7.27 6.20 16.00
C ILE A 117 7.01 5.36 14.75
N PRO A 118 5.97 4.48 14.74
CA PRO A 118 5.52 3.77 13.55
C PRO A 118 5.12 4.70 12.41
N VAL A 119 5.38 4.26 11.15
CA VAL A 119 5.06 5.06 9.96
C VAL A 119 4.21 4.25 9.00
N MET A 120 3.13 4.85 8.51
CA MET A 120 2.44 4.43 7.28
C MET A 120 2.67 5.50 6.22
N MET A 121 3.11 5.09 5.04
CA MET A 121 3.37 6.00 3.94
C MET A 121 2.56 5.67 2.71
N GLU A 122 2.39 6.64 1.82
CA GLU A 122 1.83 6.40 0.50
C GLU A 122 2.81 5.63 -0.40
N LYS A 123 2.25 5.02 -1.43
CA LYS A 123 3.01 4.30 -2.46
C LYS A 123 3.74 5.27 -3.42
N PRO A 124 4.83 4.81 -4.05
CA PRO A 124 5.65 3.65 -3.69
C PRO A 124 6.56 3.93 -2.49
N LEU A 125 7.18 2.90 -1.93
CA LEU A 125 8.07 2.99 -0.76
C LEU A 125 9.16 4.06 -0.91
N ALA A 126 9.79 4.15 -2.07
CA ALA A 126 10.94 5.01 -2.33
C ALA A 126 11.15 5.22 -3.85
N VAL A 127 11.99 6.16 -4.24
CA VAL A 127 12.33 6.44 -5.66
C VAL A 127 13.47 5.58 -6.19
N ASN A 128 14.18 4.82 -5.35
CA ASN A 128 15.29 3.93 -5.72
C ASN A 128 15.68 2.99 -4.59
N MET A 129 16.51 1.98 -4.90
CA MET A 129 16.99 1.00 -3.93
C MET A 129 17.84 1.59 -2.80
N THR A 130 18.59 2.67 -3.02
CA THR A 130 19.36 3.34 -1.97
C THR A 130 18.46 3.86 -0.85
N GLN A 131 17.36 4.53 -1.22
CA GLN A 131 16.37 5.01 -0.26
C GLN A 131 15.57 3.86 0.38
N ALA A 132 15.18 2.84 -0.41
CA ALA A 132 14.48 1.67 0.13
C ALA A 132 15.31 0.98 1.22
N HIS A 133 16.61 0.78 0.99
CA HIS A 133 17.52 0.23 2.02
C HIS A 133 17.74 1.17 3.20
N ALA A 134 17.75 2.49 3.01
CA ALA A 134 17.83 3.44 4.12
C ALA A 134 16.61 3.33 5.04
N ILE A 135 15.40 3.25 4.44
CA ILE A 135 14.14 3.02 5.16
C ILE A 135 14.18 1.68 5.92
N GLU A 136 14.58 0.61 5.25
CA GLU A 136 14.67 -0.73 5.85
C GLU A 136 15.63 -0.74 7.05
N LYS A 137 16.83 -0.16 6.91
CA LYS A 137 17.81 -0.05 7.99
C LYS A 137 17.29 0.79 9.16
N ALA A 138 16.63 1.91 8.90
CA ALA A 138 16.06 2.76 9.95
C ALA A 138 14.97 2.01 10.73
N ALA A 139 14.05 1.33 10.01
CA ALA A 139 12.99 0.53 10.62
C ALA A 139 13.55 -0.61 11.49
N GLN A 140 14.55 -1.35 10.99
CA GLN A 140 15.19 -2.45 11.71
C GLN A 140 15.97 -1.96 12.93
N ARG A 141 16.79 -0.92 12.78
CA ARG A 141 17.62 -0.34 13.85
C ARG A 141 16.78 0.10 15.05
N CYS A 142 15.61 0.69 14.79
CA CYS A 142 14.76 1.25 15.83
C CYS A 142 13.53 0.36 16.14
N ALA A 143 13.42 -0.80 15.50
CA ALA A 143 12.34 -1.78 15.68
C ALA A 143 10.93 -1.16 15.52
N ILE A 144 10.75 -0.26 14.55
CA ILE A 144 9.46 0.37 14.26
C ILE A 144 8.74 -0.32 13.10
N PRO A 145 7.42 -0.48 13.15
CA PRO A 145 6.62 -0.83 11.98
C PRO A 145 6.68 0.29 10.93
N VAL A 146 7.00 -0.11 9.68
CA VAL A 146 6.87 0.74 8.49
C VAL A 146 5.95 0.04 7.51
N MET A 147 4.92 0.73 7.07
CA MET A 147 3.87 0.21 6.20
C MET A 147 3.72 1.09 4.96
N VAL A 148 3.43 0.47 3.82
CA VAL A 148 3.13 1.19 2.59
C VAL A 148 1.66 1.03 2.25
N ASN A 149 0.97 2.13 2.02
CA ASN A 149 -0.45 2.17 1.71
C ASN A 149 -0.67 2.16 0.19
N TYR A 150 -1.38 1.15 -0.28
CA TYR A 150 -1.89 1.09 -1.65
C TYR A 150 -3.42 1.07 -1.59
N GLU A 151 -4.08 1.78 -2.47
CA GLU A 151 -5.54 1.67 -2.64
C GLU A 151 -5.97 0.23 -2.90
N THR A 152 -5.22 -0.48 -3.74
CA THR A 152 -5.49 -1.87 -4.14
C THR A 152 -5.35 -2.88 -3.01
N THR A 153 -4.69 -2.55 -1.91
CA THR A 153 -4.66 -3.40 -0.70
C THR A 153 -6.07 -3.63 -0.14
N TRP A 154 -6.94 -2.63 -0.26
CA TRP A 154 -8.29 -2.64 0.30
C TRP A 154 -9.35 -3.16 -0.68
N TYR A 155 -8.92 -3.73 -1.80
CA TYR A 155 -9.81 -4.35 -2.79
C TYR A 155 -10.22 -5.77 -2.36
N LYS A 156 -11.52 -6.00 -2.21
CA LYS A 156 -12.09 -7.30 -1.86
C LYS A 156 -11.74 -8.38 -2.88
N SER A 157 -11.68 -8.00 -4.15
CA SER A 157 -11.30 -8.86 -5.27
C SER A 157 -9.90 -9.43 -5.10
N HIS A 158 -8.94 -8.65 -4.61
CA HIS A 158 -7.57 -9.11 -4.34
C HIS A 158 -7.51 -10.07 -3.15
N GLY A 159 -8.24 -9.79 -2.07
CA GLY A 159 -8.37 -10.74 -0.95
C GLY A 159 -8.92 -12.09 -1.40
N GLU A 160 -9.94 -12.08 -2.27
CA GLU A 160 -10.50 -13.32 -2.83
C GLU A 160 -9.53 -14.04 -3.78
N ILE A 161 -8.74 -13.30 -4.60
CA ILE A 161 -7.67 -13.91 -5.41
C ILE A 161 -6.67 -14.62 -4.49
N TRP A 162 -6.24 -13.99 -3.41
CA TRP A 162 -5.35 -14.63 -2.43
C TRP A 162 -5.93 -15.93 -1.90
N ARG A 163 -7.18 -15.88 -1.44
CA ARG A 163 -7.88 -17.05 -0.91
C ARG A 163 -7.93 -18.20 -1.91
N LEU A 164 -8.30 -17.91 -3.16
CA LEU A 164 -8.41 -18.92 -4.23
C LEU A 164 -7.05 -19.49 -4.62
N ILE A 165 -6.05 -18.63 -4.81
CA ILE A 165 -4.76 -19.00 -5.39
C ILE A 165 -3.80 -19.54 -4.33
N LYS A 166 -3.72 -18.90 -3.16
CA LYS A 166 -2.73 -19.22 -2.13
C LYS A 166 -3.25 -20.20 -1.09
N GLU A 167 -4.42 -19.95 -0.52
CA GLU A 167 -4.97 -20.79 0.53
C GLU A 167 -5.58 -22.08 -0.04
N GLN A 168 -6.46 -21.94 -1.03
CA GLN A 168 -7.15 -23.08 -1.64
C GLN A 168 -6.35 -23.77 -2.75
N LYS A 169 -5.34 -23.09 -3.30
CA LYS A 169 -4.53 -23.60 -4.45
C LYS A 169 -5.41 -24.07 -5.62
N ALA A 170 -6.55 -23.42 -5.79
CA ALA A 170 -7.61 -23.85 -6.69
C ALA A 170 -7.20 -23.84 -8.18
N ALA A 171 -6.32 -22.91 -8.57
CA ALA A 171 -5.82 -22.81 -9.95
C ALA A 171 -4.49 -23.56 -10.19
N GLY A 172 -3.93 -24.25 -9.19
CA GLY A 172 -2.57 -24.83 -9.26
C GLY A 172 -1.48 -23.78 -9.13
N GLY A 173 -0.25 -24.12 -9.56
CA GLY A 173 0.88 -23.18 -9.51
C GLY A 173 0.68 -22.00 -10.46
N ILE A 174 1.06 -20.80 -10.02
CA ILE A 174 0.97 -19.56 -10.82
C ILE A 174 1.90 -19.68 -12.03
N ARG A 175 1.40 -19.31 -13.22
CA ARG A 175 2.13 -19.30 -14.50
C ARG A 175 2.26 -17.90 -15.07
N LYS A 176 1.21 -17.10 -14.97
CA LYS A 176 1.19 -15.73 -15.51
C LYS A 176 0.37 -14.81 -14.62
N MET A 177 0.82 -13.57 -14.51
CA MET A 177 0.09 -12.47 -13.87
C MET A 177 0.10 -11.26 -14.81
N VAL A 178 -1.01 -10.54 -14.87
CA VAL A 178 -1.12 -9.30 -15.66
C VAL A 178 -1.77 -8.24 -14.78
N ALA A 179 -1.13 -7.09 -14.64
CA ALA A 179 -1.69 -5.91 -14.00
C ALA A 179 -1.90 -4.81 -15.03
N MET A 180 -3.05 -4.17 -15.00
CA MET A 180 -3.41 -3.07 -15.89
C MET A 180 -3.86 -1.90 -15.02
N ASP A 181 -2.92 -1.01 -14.72
CA ASP A 181 -3.10 0.07 -13.76
C ASP A 181 -2.90 1.43 -14.43
N GLY A 182 -3.82 2.35 -14.19
CA GLY A 182 -3.71 3.70 -14.74
C GLY A 182 -5.02 4.45 -14.83
N HIS A 183 -4.94 5.60 -15.42
CA HIS A 183 -6.04 6.50 -15.74
C HIS A 183 -5.62 7.40 -16.92
N GLU A 184 -6.42 8.42 -17.23
CA GLU A 184 -6.22 9.35 -18.37
C GLU A 184 -4.93 10.18 -18.22
N GLY A 185 -4.44 10.36 -17.03
CA GLY A 185 -3.25 11.14 -16.65
C GLY A 185 -3.55 12.11 -15.51
N PRO A 186 -2.56 12.43 -14.66
CA PRO A 186 -2.75 13.35 -13.53
C PRO A 186 -3.27 14.74 -13.94
N LYS A 187 -2.81 15.26 -15.07
CA LYS A 187 -3.27 16.55 -15.57
C LYS A 187 -4.71 16.47 -16.04
N GLU A 188 -5.06 15.42 -16.77
CA GLU A 188 -6.37 15.21 -17.38
C GLU A 188 -7.47 14.98 -16.34
N ILE A 189 -7.15 14.28 -15.27
CA ILE A 189 -8.09 14.10 -14.14
C ILE A 189 -8.04 15.24 -13.12
N ASN A 190 -7.29 16.31 -13.44
CA ASN A 190 -7.23 17.54 -12.65
C ASN A 190 -6.82 17.33 -11.19
N VAL A 191 -5.74 16.55 -10.95
CA VAL A 191 -5.17 16.42 -9.60
C VAL A 191 -4.68 17.78 -9.08
N GLN A 192 -4.53 17.89 -7.76
CA GLN A 192 -4.06 19.13 -7.13
C GLN A 192 -2.70 19.59 -7.69
N PRO A 193 -2.47 20.90 -7.87
CA PRO A 193 -1.23 21.43 -8.45
C PRO A 193 0.05 20.95 -7.75
N GLU A 194 0.03 20.88 -6.41
CA GLU A 194 1.16 20.38 -5.63
C GLU A 194 1.43 18.90 -5.90
N PHE A 195 0.39 18.08 -6.10
CA PHE A 195 0.52 16.67 -6.43
C PHE A 195 1.09 16.50 -7.85
N PHE A 196 0.53 17.21 -8.84
CA PHE A 196 1.01 17.19 -10.22
C PHE A 196 2.48 17.60 -10.33
N SER A 197 2.87 18.64 -9.59
CA SER A 197 4.23 19.21 -9.63
C SER A 197 5.31 18.17 -9.33
N TRP A 198 5.10 17.28 -8.36
CA TRP A 198 6.10 16.27 -8.04
C TRP A 198 5.91 14.94 -8.78
N LEU A 199 4.68 14.56 -9.16
CA LEU A 199 4.46 13.39 -10.03
C LEU A 199 5.18 13.51 -11.37
N SER A 200 5.21 14.74 -11.96
CA SER A 200 5.89 15.03 -13.22
C SER A 200 7.39 15.35 -13.05
N ASP A 201 7.94 15.17 -11.85
CA ASP A 201 9.38 15.33 -11.57
C ASP A 201 10.06 13.97 -11.37
N PRO A 202 11.00 13.56 -12.26
CA PRO A 202 11.64 12.25 -12.19
C PRO A 202 12.50 12.05 -10.93
N VAL A 203 12.92 13.13 -10.25
CA VAL A 203 13.65 13.02 -8.99
C VAL A 203 12.71 12.73 -7.83
N LYS A 204 11.56 13.40 -7.80
CA LYS A 204 10.60 13.31 -6.68
C LYS A 204 9.68 12.10 -6.77
N ASN A 205 9.37 11.64 -7.98
CA ASN A 205 8.53 10.47 -8.23
C ASN A 205 9.34 9.20 -8.56
N GLY A 206 10.58 9.35 -9.07
CA GLY A 206 11.43 8.25 -9.55
C GLY A 206 11.35 8.02 -11.06
N ALA A 207 10.19 8.21 -11.67
CA ALA A 207 9.85 8.22 -13.09
C ALA A 207 8.46 8.85 -13.25
N GLY A 208 7.76 8.60 -14.34
CA GLY A 208 6.35 8.94 -14.54
C GLY A 208 5.40 7.80 -14.17
N ALA A 209 4.58 7.38 -15.15
CA ALA A 209 3.63 6.28 -15.01
C ALA A 209 4.32 4.97 -14.59
N LEU A 210 5.56 4.74 -15.02
CA LEU A 210 6.35 3.57 -14.66
C LEU A 210 6.42 3.37 -13.13
N PHE A 211 6.66 4.43 -12.36
CA PHE A 211 6.69 4.36 -10.89
C PHE A 211 5.30 4.50 -10.29
N ASP A 212 4.52 5.49 -10.75
CA ASP A 212 3.21 5.81 -10.16
C ASP A 212 2.22 4.63 -10.24
N PHE A 213 2.15 3.97 -11.39
CA PHE A 213 1.26 2.81 -11.60
C PHE A 213 1.99 1.46 -11.65
N GLY A 214 3.23 1.42 -12.09
CA GLY A 214 4.01 0.18 -12.10
C GLY A 214 4.16 -0.45 -10.72
N CYS A 215 4.14 0.36 -9.66
CA CYS A 215 4.24 -0.11 -8.28
C CYS A 215 3.04 -0.98 -7.86
N TYR A 216 1.84 -0.76 -8.38
CA TYR A 216 0.65 -1.57 -8.05
C TYR A 216 0.80 -3.01 -8.51
N GLY A 217 1.10 -3.20 -9.80
CA GLY A 217 1.34 -4.53 -10.34
C GLY A 217 2.52 -5.23 -9.69
N ALA A 218 3.64 -4.52 -9.46
CA ALA A 218 4.79 -5.08 -8.77
C ALA A 218 4.46 -5.52 -7.34
N ASN A 219 3.65 -4.75 -6.61
CA ASN A 219 3.21 -5.05 -5.25
C ASN A 219 2.34 -6.31 -5.19
N LEU A 220 1.32 -6.41 -6.05
CA LEU A 220 0.41 -7.55 -6.12
C LEU A 220 1.13 -8.83 -6.54
N MET A 221 2.02 -8.75 -7.53
CA MET A 221 2.79 -9.90 -8.02
C MET A 221 3.78 -10.40 -6.95
N THR A 222 4.50 -9.51 -6.29
CA THR A 222 5.43 -9.85 -5.21
C THR A 222 4.71 -10.56 -4.06
N TRP A 223 3.55 -10.06 -3.67
CA TRP A 223 2.71 -10.67 -2.66
C TRP A 223 2.26 -12.09 -3.03
N LEU A 224 1.71 -12.29 -4.23
CA LEU A 224 1.27 -13.62 -4.69
C LEU A 224 2.44 -14.60 -4.89
N MET A 225 3.63 -14.08 -5.12
CA MET A 225 4.85 -14.90 -5.21
C MET A 225 5.54 -15.10 -3.84
N ASP A 226 4.85 -14.82 -2.71
CA ASP A 226 5.38 -14.99 -1.33
C ASP A 226 6.71 -14.26 -1.12
N ASN A 227 6.85 -13.05 -1.63
CA ASN A 227 8.09 -12.25 -1.63
C ASN A 227 9.27 -12.94 -2.35
N GLN A 228 9.00 -13.92 -3.22
CA GLN A 228 10.04 -14.47 -4.09
C GLN A 228 10.55 -13.39 -5.03
N ARG A 229 11.84 -13.10 -4.96
CA ARG A 229 12.48 -12.12 -5.86
C ARG A 229 12.39 -12.59 -7.31
N PRO A 230 12.06 -11.72 -8.26
CA PRO A 230 12.18 -12.06 -9.68
C PRO A 230 13.64 -12.21 -10.08
N ILE A 231 13.88 -12.91 -11.19
CA ILE A 231 15.22 -13.15 -11.71
C ILE A 231 15.63 -12.19 -12.82
N ALA A 232 14.64 -11.51 -13.45
CA ALA A 232 14.92 -10.53 -14.49
C ALA A 232 13.74 -9.59 -14.69
N VAL A 233 14.03 -8.37 -15.13
CA VAL A 233 13.06 -7.34 -15.50
C VAL A 233 13.45 -6.75 -16.86
N THR A 234 12.46 -6.57 -17.73
CA THR A 234 12.59 -5.85 -19.00
C THR A 234 11.46 -4.82 -19.07
N ALA A 235 11.73 -3.61 -19.53
CA ALA A 235 10.71 -2.58 -19.64
C ALA A 235 10.88 -1.72 -20.89
N ILE A 236 9.76 -1.20 -21.38
CA ILE A 236 9.65 -0.15 -22.38
C ILE A 236 8.83 0.97 -21.73
N ALA A 237 9.29 2.20 -21.85
CA ALA A 237 8.55 3.39 -21.46
C ALA A 237 8.67 4.46 -22.54
N GLN A 238 7.64 5.28 -22.66
CA GLN A 238 7.57 6.38 -23.62
C GLN A 238 6.73 7.53 -23.08
N SER A 239 6.84 8.70 -23.72
CA SER A 239 5.97 9.83 -23.47
C SER A 239 5.12 10.06 -24.72
N ASN A 240 3.82 9.82 -24.62
CA ASN A 240 2.83 10.07 -25.68
C ASN A 240 2.32 11.50 -25.66
N LYS A 241 2.41 12.18 -24.52
CA LYS A 241 1.98 13.56 -24.28
C LYS A 241 3.16 14.42 -23.77
N PRO A 242 4.25 14.57 -24.57
CA PRO A 242 5.45 15.27 -24.13
C PRO A 242 5.23 16.76 -23.83
N GLU A 243 4.18 17.37 -24.38
CA GLU A 243 3.77 18.75 -24.08
C GLU A 243 3.22 18.91 -22.65
N ILE A 244 2.77 17.81 -22.02
CA ILE A 244 2.28 17.79 -20.64
C ILE A 244 3.32 17.19 -19.70
N TYR A 245 3.92 16.05 -20.10
CA TYR A 245 4.85 15.24 -19.29
C TYR A 245 6.26 15.27 -19.88
N ALA A 246 6.82 16.48 -20.04
CA ALA A 246 8.09 16.72 -20.75
C ALA A 246 9.30 15.99 -20.13
N ARG A 247 9.26 15.60 -18.86
CA ARG A 247 10.41 15.09 -18.11
C ARG A 247 10.26 13.63 -17.67
N VAL A 248 9.08 13.04 -17.86
CA VAL A 248 8.76 11.70 -17.39
C VAL A 248 7.97 10.92 -18.46
N ASP A 249 7.96 9.61 -18.32
CA ASP A 249 7.11 8.71 -19.09
C ASP A 249 5.64 8.86 -18.68
N ASP A 250 4.73 8.67 -19.63
CA ASP A 250 3.29 8.56 -19.38
C ASP A 250 2.73 7.19 -19.78
N GLU A 251 3.59 6.31 -20.31
CA GLU A 251 3.24 4.96 -20.73
C GLU A 251 4.40 4.00 -20.45
N ALA A 252 4.15 2.87 -19.78
CA ALA A 252 5.17 1.86 -19.54
C ALA A 252 4.60 0.44 -19.55
N THR A 253 5.38 -0.48 -20.11
CA THR A 253 5.17 -1.93 -20.01
C THR A 253 6.36 -2.55 -19.34
N ILE A 254 6.15 -3.29 -18.25
CA ILE A 254 7.18 -3.97 -17.48
C ILE A 254 6.94 -5.48 -17.56
N LEU A 255 7.95 -6.24 -17.97
CA LEU A 255 7.98 -7.69 -17.95
C LEU A 255 8.82 -8.16 -16.77
N VAL A 256 8.22 -8.95 -15.88
CA VAL A 256 8.85 -9.49 -14.68
C VAL A 256 8.99 -11.00 -14.82
N LYS A 257 10.20 -11.53 -14.77
CA LYS A 257 10.47 -12.96 -14.88
C LYS A 257 10.75 -13.56 -13.51
N TYR A 258 9.90 -14.50 -13.08
CA TYR A 258 10.13 -15.36 -11.92
C TYR A 258 10.64 -16.75 -12.39
N PRO A 259 11.15 -17.61 -11.50
CA PRO A 259 11.62 -18.94 -11.87
C PRO A 259 10.59 -19.82 -12.60
N LYS A 260 9.29 -19.68 -12.26
CA LYS A 260 8.20 -20.51 -12.83
C LYS A 260 7.01 -19.70 -13.32
N ALA A 261 7.08 -18.37 -13.30
CA ALA A 261 5.99 -17.47 -13.70
C ALA A 261 6.51 -16.23 -14.43
N GLN A 262 5.62 -15.57 -15.14
CA GLN A 262 5.87 -14.26 -15.75
C GLN A 262 4.82 -13.26 -15.29
N GLY A 263 5.24 -12.03 -15.04
CA GLY A 263 4.39 -10.87 -14.81
C GLY A 263 4.45 -9.88 -15.97
N ILE A 264 3.31 -9.28 -16.29
CA ILE A 264 3.18 -8.17 -17.23
C ILE A 264 2.50 -7.04 -16.49
N ILE A 265 3.13 -5.87 -16.42
CA ILE A 265 2.56 -4.68 -15.80
C ILE A 265 2.39 -3.63 -16.90
N GLN A 266 1.16 -3.15 -17.09
CA GLN A 266 0.79 -2.03 -17.94
C GLN A 266 0.53 -0.84 -17.03
N ALA A 267 1.49 0.09 -16.96
CA ALA A 267 1.43 1.30 -16.15
C ALA A 267 1.20 2.49 -17.06
N SER A 268 0.07 3.18 -16.93
CA SER A 268 -0.32 4.14 -17.97
C SER A 268 -1.06 5.37 -17.42
N TRP A 269 -0.72 6.54 -17.96
CA TRP A 269 -1.48 7.78 -17.88
C TRP A 269 -2.25 8.06 -19.19
N ASN A 270 -2.51 6.99 -19.97
CA ASN A 270 -3.19 7.07 -21.27
C ASN A 270 -4.39 6.11 -21.40
N TRP A 271 -4.84 5.51 -20.31
CA TRP A 271 -6.11 4.78 -20.32
C TRP A 271 -7.28 5.75 -20.53
N PRO A 272 -8.30 5.42 -21.34
CA PRO A 272 -9.46 6.30 -21.53
C PRO A 272 -10.35 6.39 -20.28
N PHE A 273 -10.16 5.54 -19.30
CA PHE A 273 -10.84 5.49 -18.00
C PHE A 273 -9.90 4.94 -16.94
N SER A 274 -10.15 5.28 -15.68
CA SER A 274 -9.42 4.67 -14.57
C SER A 274 -9.53 3.15 -14.59
N ARG A 275 -8.40 2.47 -14.46
CA ARG A 275 -8.29 1.01 -14.50
C ARG A 275 -7.31 0.51 -13.46
N LYS A 276 -7.72 -0.50 -12.69
CA LYS A 276 -6.87 -1.25 -11.75
C LYS A 276 -7.34 -2.69 -11.76
N ASP A 277 -6.98 -3.40 -12.83
CA ASP A 277 -7.32 -4.82 -13.04
C ASP A 277 -6.12 -5.70 -12.77
N PHE A 278 -6.37 -6.86 -12.20
CA PHE A 278 -5.31 -7.83 -11.92
C PHE A 278 -5.75 -9.24 -12.28
N GLU A 279 -4.98 -9.88 -13.15
CA GLU A 279 -5.24 -11.22 -13.67
C GLU A 279 -4.19 -12.21 -13.18
N VAL A 280 -4.63 -13.38 -12.74
CA VAL A 280 -3.75 -14.47 -12.29
C VAL A 280 -4.16 -15.77 -12.97
N TYR A 281 -3.23 -16.33 -13.71
CA TYR A 281 -3.38 -17.59 -14.44
C TYR A 281 -2.49 -18.66 -13.82
N GLY A 282 -3.11 -19.71 -13.32
CA GLY A 282 -2.44 -20.90 -12.82
C GLY A 282 -2.42 -22.03 -13.84
N GLU A 283 -1.94 -23.21 -13.43
CA GLU A 283 -1.87 -24.41 -14.26
C GLU A 283 -3.26 -24.93 -14.68
N LYS A 284 -4.28 -24.70 -13.86
CA LYS A 284 -5.59 -25.36 -13.98
C LYS A 284 -6.77 -24.38 -14.00
N GLY A 285 -6.51 -23.08 -13.90
CA GLY A 285 -7.56 -22.09 -13.85
C GLY A 285 -7.02 -20.67 -13.70
N TYR A 286 -7.93 -19.71 -13.57
CA TYR A 286 -7.59 -18.30 -13.43
C TYR A 286 -8.58 -17.55 -12.55
N ALA A 287 -8.13 -16.41 -12.05
CA ALA A 287 -8.94 -15.41 -11.37
C ALA A 287 -8.54 -14.02 -11.89
N ILE A 288 -9.52 -13.20 -12.21
CA ILE A 288 -9.35 -11.87 -12.79
C ILE A 288 -10.15 -10.87 -11.95
N ALA A 289 -9.45 -10.00 -11.22
CA ALA A 289 -10.05 -8.85 -10.56
C ALA A 289 -10.29 -7.74 -11.57
N THR A 290 -11.53 -7.24 -11.63
CA THR A 290 -11.92 -6.08 -12.43
C THR A 290 -12.24 -4.94 -11.47
N GLY A 291 -11.19 -4.26 -11.00
CA GLY A 291 -11.28 -3.28 -9.91
C GLY A 291 -11.54 -3.91 -8.54
N GLY A 292 -12.08 -3.11 -7.59
CA GLY A 292 -12.16 -3.46 -6.17
C GLY A 292 -13.13 -4.59 -5.80
N ASP A 293 -14.25 -4.72 -6.52
CA ASP A 293 -15.36 -5.59 -6.13
C ASP A 293 -15.72 -6.69 -7.14
N GLY A 294 -15.22 -6.57 -8.38
CA GLY A 294 -15.53 -7.51 -9.45
C GLY A 294 -14.48 -8.62 -9.53
N LEU A 295 -14.93 -9.87 -9.68
CA LEU A 295 -14.04 -11.01 -9.88
C LEU A 295 -14.63 -11.96 -10.93
N ARG A 296 -13.80 -12.35 -11.90
CA ARG A 296 -14.09 -13.38 -12.90
C ARG A 296 -13.20 -14.58 -12.63
N VAL A 297 -13.78 -15.77 -12.53
CA VAL A 297 -13.05 -16.97 -12.12
C VAL A 297 -13.41 -18.14 -13.03
N ARG A 298 -12.40 -18.93 -13.44
CA ARG A 298 -12.61 -20.23 -14.04
C ARG A 298 -11.65 -21.25 -13.43
N LEU A 299 -12.20 -22.21 -12.73
CA LEU A 299 -11.48 -23.23 -11.97
C LEU A 299 -11.84 -24.64 -12.47
N PRO A 300 -11.07 -25.68 -12.09
CA PRO A 300 -11.36 -27.07 -12.47
C PRO A 300 -12.81 -27.45 -12.14
N GLY A 301 -13.47 -28.13 -13.08
CA GLY A 301 -14.87 -28.56 -12.94
C GLY A 301 -15.90 -27.53 -13.41
N GLN A 302 -15.53 -26.27 -13.62
CA GLN A 302 -16.44 -25.25 -14.16
C GLN A 302 -16.53 -25.32 -15.68
N ARG A 303 -17.76 -25.33 -16.22
CA ARG A 303 -18.00 -25.35 -17.68
C ARG A 303 -17.79 -23.99 -18.34
N ALA A 304 -18.02 -22.90 -17.60
CA ALA A 304 -17.89 -21.52 -18.04
C ALA A 304 -17.21 -20.66 -16.96
N GLU A 305 -16.82 -19.46 -17.32
CA GLU A 305 -16.38 -18.44 -16.39
C GLU A 305 -17.54 -18.04 -15.46
N GLU A 306 -17.23 -17.81 -14.20
CA GLU A 306 -18.16 -17.39 -13.17
C GLU A 306 -17.81 -15.96 -12.74
N ILE A 307 -18.80 -15.09 -12.63
CA ILE A 307 -18.68 -13.75 -12.07
C ILE A 307 -19.00 -13.84 -10.57
N ARG A 308 -18.10 -13.30 -9.74
CA ARG A 308 -18.24 -13.27 -8.27
C ARG A 308 -18.13 -11.85 -7.76
N HIS A 309 -18.80 -11.59 -6.65
CA HIS A 309 -18.68 -10.38 -5.85
C HIS A 309 -18.19 -10.77 -4.46
N PRO A 310 -16.90 -10.59 -4.17
CA PRO A 310 -16.31 -10.97 -2.89
C PRO A 310 -16.95 -10.24 -1.70
N GLY A 311 -17.02 -10.93 -0.57
CA GLY A 311 -17.43 -10.33 0.69
C GLY A 311 -16.44 -9.31 1.24
N ASP A 312 -16.83 -8.62 2.32
CA ASP A 312 -16.00 -7.60 2.96
C ASP A 312 -14.69 -8.18 3.51
N LEU A 313 -13.63 -7.38 3.46
CA LEU A 313 -12.37 -7.68 4.14
C LEU A 313 -12.57 -7.71 5.67
N PRO A 314 -11.68 -8.41 6.40
CA PRO A 314 -11.72 -8.43 7.87
C PRO A 314 -11.75 -7.02 8.46
N PRO A 315 -12.44 -6.77 9.59
CA PRO A 315 -12.63 -5.43 10.13
C PRO A 315 -11.35 -4.59 10.31
N GLY A 316 -10.21 -5.22 10.64
CA GLY A 316 -8.92 -4.55 10.77
C GLY A 316 -8.21 -4.27 9.46
N GLU A 317 -8.72 -4.78 8.33
CA GLU A 317 -8.08 -4.74 7.01
C GLU A 317 -8.98 -4.10 5.95
N ARG A 318 -10.02 -3.36 6.36
CA ARG A 318 -10.96 -2.72 5.44
C ARG A 318 -10.43 -1.44 4.81
N ASP A 319 -9.55 -0.75 5.50
CA ASP A 319 -9.00 0.54 5.11
C ASP A 319 -7.66 0.82 5.82
N SER A 320 -6.93 1.80 5.31
CA SER A 320 -5.61 2.18 5.83
C SER A 320 -5.63 2.62 7.29
N ILE A 321 -6.68 3.30 7.75
CA ILE A 321 -6.79 3.78 9.13
C ILE A 321 -7.02 2.61 10.10
N SER A 322 -7.91 1.69 9.73
CA SER A 322 -8.16 0.47 10.51
C SER A 322 -6.91 -0.39 10.63
N TYR A 323 -6.17 -0.51 9.51
CA TYR A 323 -4.93 -1.27 9.46
C TYR A 323 -3.84 -0.63 10.31
N LEU A 324 -3.59 0.67 10.15
CA LEU A 324 -2.65 1.45 10.97
C LEU A 324 -2.95 1.28 12.46
N THR A 325 -4.22 1.47 12.84
CA THR A 325 -4.66 1.33 14.23
C THR A 325 -4.41 -0.08 14.76
N GLY A 326 -4.72 -1.09 13.97
CA GLY A 326 -4.49 -2.50 14.34
C GLY A 326 -3.02 -2.81 14.58
N VAL A 327 -2.13 -2.35 13.70
CA VAL A 327 -0.67 -2.53 13.83
C VAL A 327 -0.13 -1.81 15.06
N VAL A 328 -0.46 -0.53 15.23
CA VAL A 328 0.06 0.27 16.37
C VAL A 328 -0.46 -0.24 17.71
N ARG A 329 -1.68 -0.77 17.75
CA ARG A 329 -2.26 -1.41 18.94
C ARG A 329 -1.79 -2.85 19.15
N GLY A 330 -0.87 -3.36 18.32
CA GLY A 330 -0.27 -4.69 18.45
C GLY A 330 -1.23 -5.84 18.15
N LYS A 331 -2.36 -5.58 17.45
CA LYS A 331 -3.31 -6.64 17.08
C LYS A 331 -2.74 -7.59 16.03
N PHE A 332 -1.91 -7.07 15.15
CA PHE A 332 -1.15 -7.84 14.14
C PHE A 332 0.10 -7.07 13.70
N LYS A 333 1.02 -7.77 13.04
CA LYS A 333 2.21 -7.16 12.42
C LYS A 333 1.93 -6.80 10.97
N PRO A 334 2.61 -5.78 10.40
CA PRO A 334 2.53 -5.52 8.97
C PRO A 334 2.88 -6.76 8.14
N ALA A 335 2.03 -7.14 7.21
CA ALA A 335 2.20 -8.32 6.38
C ALA A 335 1.66 -8.09 4.96
N GLY A 336 2.02 -8.97 4.04
CA GLY A 336 1.50 -8.96 2.67
C GLY A 336 1.78 -7.65 1.94
N LEU A 337 0.77 -7.09 1.30
CA LEU A 337 0.85 -5.90 0.44
C LEU A 337 1.44 -4.67 1.13
N ASN A 338 1.17 -4.50 2.43
CA ASN A 338 1.64 -3.34 3.21
C ASN A 338 3.03 -3.53 3.82
N SER A 339 3.60 -4.76 3.80
CA SER A 339 4.85 -5.05 4.49
C SER A 339 6.04 -4.34 3.85
N LEU A 340 7.01 -3.97 4.68
CA LEU A 340 8.28 -3.38 4.20
C LEU A 340 9.03 -4.36 3.28
N GLU A 341 9.05 -5.65 3.63
CA GLU A 341 9.70 -6.70 2.83
C GLU A 341 9.16 -6.77 1.40
N ASN A 342 7.82 -6.84 1.23
CA ASN A 342 7.19 -6.80 -0.09
C ASN A 342 7.64 -5.54 -0.85
N ASN A 343 7.57 -4.40 -0.21
CA ASN A 343 7.78 -3.10 -0.86
C ASN A 343 9.24 -2.81 -1.20
N VAL A 344 10.21 -3.38 -0.51
CA VAL A 344 11.63 -3.34 -0.94
C VAL A 344 11.80 -4.08 -2.26
N ILE A 345 11.12 -5.23 -2.45
CA ILE A 345 11.15 -5.97 -3.73
C ILE A 345 10.42 -5.18 -4.83
N VAL A 346 9.33 -4.49 -4.51
CA VAL A 346 8.66 -3.57 -5.45
C VAL A 346 9.64 -2.54 -5.99
N ILE A 347 10.40 -1.87 -5.12
CA ILE A 347 11.39 -0.88 -5.58
C ILE A 347 12.50 -1.54 -6.38
N GLN A 348 12.92 -2.75 -6.05
CA GLN A 348 13.90 -3.49 -6.86
C GLN A 348 13.38 -3.74 -8.30
N ILE A 349 12.10 -4.08 -8.45
CA ILE A 349 11.46 -4.27 -9.76
C ILE A 349 11.41 -2.94 -10.53
N LEU A 350 10.96 -1.87 -9.90
CA LEU A 350 10.83 -0.55 -10.53
C LEU A 350 12.19 0.06 -10.91
N ASP A 351 13.19 -0.07 -10.05
CA ASP A 351 14.55 0.41 -10.31
C ASP A 351 15.19 -0.34 -11.48
N ALA A 352 15.00 -1.67 -11.53
CA ALA A 352 15.42 -2.50 -12.66
C ALA A 352 14.63 -2.18 -13.95
N ALA A 353 13.34 -1.88 -13.86
CA ALA A 353 12.53 -1.45 -15.01
C ALA A 353 13.05 -0.12 -15.58
N ARG A 354 13.28 0.88 -14.71
CA ARG A 354 13.87 2.16 -15.11
C ARG A 354 15.26 1.97 -15.76
N GLU A 355 16.11 1.12 -15.20
CA GLU A 355 17.41 0.80 -15.78
C GLU A 355 17.27 0.08 -17.14
N SER A 356 16.27 -0.82 -17.27
CA SER A 356 15.96 -1.49 -18.55
C SER A 356 15.56 -0.49 -19.63
N VAL A 357 14.70 0.46 -19.31
CA VAL A 357 14.31 1.56 -20.23
C VAL A 357 15.53 2.37 -20.65
N ARG A 358 16.39 2.75 -19.70
CA ARG A 358 17.59 3.55 -19.97
C ARG A 358 18.61 2.83 -20.86
N THR A 359 18.75 1.52 -20.73
CA THR A 359 19.80 0.74 -21.40
C THR A 359 19.32 -0.03 -22.61
N GLY A 360 17.99 -0.22 -22.78
CA GLY A 360 17.41 -1.12 -23.77
C GLY A 360 17.68 -2.59 -23.49
N LYS A 361 18.08 -2.99 -22.28
CA LYS A 361 18.50 -4.35 -21.92
C LYS A 361 17.61 -4.95 -20.84
N THR A 362 17.51 -6.27 -20.85
CA THR A 362 16.98 -7.02 -19.71
C THR A 362 17.95 -6.89 -18.53
N ILE A 363 17.43 -6.52 -17.35
CA ILE A 363 18.20 -6.42 -16.11
C ILE A 363 18.03 -7.71 -15.33
N LEU A 364 19.15 -8.39 -15.05
CA LEU A 364 19.17 -9.57 -14.19
C LEU A 364 19.21 -9.14 -12.72
N LEU A 365 18.35 -9.72 -11.91
CA LEU A 365 18.30 -9.48 -10.47
C LEU A 365 19.03 -10.60 -9.73
N LYS A 366 19.85 -10.22 -8.76
CA LYS A 366 20.64 -11.14 -7.92
C LYS A 366 19.96 -11.37 -6.56
#